data_1a9ea98960c259b780bced9276a21e24
#
_entry.id   1a9ea98960c259b780bced9276a21e24
#
_cell.length_a   1.000
_cell.length_b   1.000
_cell.length_c   1.000
_cell.angle_alpha   90.00
_cell.angle_beta   90.00
_cell.angle_gamma   90.00
#
_symmetry.space_group_name_H-M   'P 1'
#
loop_
_entity.id
_entity.type
_entity.pdbx_description
1 polymer ?
#
loop_
_entity_poly.entity_id
_entity_poly.type
_entity_poly.pdbx_seq_one_letter_code
_entity_poly.pdbx_strand_id
1 'polypeptide(L)' 'MDLITTLVNEEDGLAVAIYQLPSGSFRTVFEDTDADGIIDVRSHAASKPLAEVEAWATRVLALEGTE' A
#
# COMPACT_ATOMS: atom_id res chain seq x y z
N MET A 1 -10.69 -1.64 11.16
CA MET A 1 -9.90 -1.52 9.93
C MET A 1 -9.37 -2.88 9.57
N ASP A 2 -9.75 -3.38 8.38
CA ASP A 2 -9.43 -4.75 7.97
C ASP A 2 -8.29 -4.77 6.96
N LEU A 3 -7.29 -5.59 7.21
CA LEU A 3 -6.21 -5.83 6.24
C LEU A 3 -6.74 -6.66 5.09
N ILE A 4 -6.62 -6.11 3.87
CA ILE A 4 -7.08 -6.79 2.65
C ILE A 4 -5.95 -7.62 2.05
N THR A 5 -4.81 -6.99 1.83
CA THR A 5 -3.65 -7.64 1.21
C THR A 5 -2.37 -6.88 1.53
N THR A 6 -1.25 -7.55 1.33
CA THR A 6 0.08 -6.95 1.47
C THR A 6 0.88 -7.27 0.21
N LEU A 7 1.52 -6.24 -0.35
CA LEU A 7 2.42 -6.37 -1.50
C LEU A 7 3.84 -6.09 -1.02
N VAL A 8 4.79 -6.89 -1.45
CA VAL A 8 6.19 -6.78 -0.99
C VAL A 8 7.12 -6.70 -2.19
N ASN A 9 8.05 -5.76 -2.13
CA ASN A 9 9.19 -5.67 -3.04
C ASN A 9 10.45 -6.01 -2.24
N GLU A 10 10.83 -7.26 -2.23
CA GLU A 10 11.95 -7.74 -1.41
C GLU A 10 13.28 -7.15 -1.83
N GLU A 11 13.48 -6.91 -3.12
CA GLU A 11 14.74 -6.34 -3.61
C GLU A 11 15.03 -4.97 -3.02
N ASP A 12 14.00 -4.16 -2.85
CA ASP A 12 14.14 -2.78 -2.40
C ASP A 12 13.77 -2.60 -0.93
N GLY A 13 13.36 -3.65 -0.27
CA GLY A 13 13.00 -3.59 1.15
C GLY A 13 11.75 -2.77 1.41
N LEU A 14 10.80 -2.80 0.49
CA LEU A 14 9.55 -2.03 0.59
C LEU A 14 8.34 -2.96 0.63
N ALA A 15 7.33 -2.56 1.39
CA ALA A 15 6.06 -3.26 1.45
C ALA A 15 4.92 -2.26 1.50
N VAL A 16 3.76 -2.63 0.98
CA VAL A 16 2.55 -1.84 1.13
C VAL A 16 1.43 -2.74 1.65
N ALA A 17 0.77 -2.31 2.71
CA ALA A 17 -0.39 -2.98 3.27
C ALA A 17 -1.64 -2.19 2.88
N ILE A 18 -2.65 -2.88 2.39
CA ILE A 18 -3.92 -2.25 1.97
C ILE A 18 -4.98 -2.64 2.98
N TYR A 19 -5.59 -1.62 3.60
CA TYR A 19 -6.63 -1.78 4.59
C TYR A 19 -7.95 -1.22 4.08
N GLN A 20 -9.06 -1.82 4.52
CA GLN A 20 -10.39 -1.27 4.29
C GLN A 20 -10.93 -0.69 5.58
N LEU A 21 -11.42 0.54 5.52
CA LEU A 21 -12.01 1.24 6.66
C LEU A 21 -13.50 0.91 6.75
N PRO A 22 -14.12 1.11 7.93
CA PRO A 22 -15.56 0.88 8.09
C PRO A 22 -16.43 1.67 7.12
N SER A 23 -15.94 2.82 6.65
CA SER A 23 -16.65 3.65 5.66
C SER A 23 -16.63 3.06 4.26
N GLY A 24 -15.84 2.00 4.02
CA GLY A 24 -15.63 1.40 2.70
C GLY A 24 -14.45 1.97 1.94
N SER A 25 -13.85 3.05 2.42
CA SER A 25 -12.66 3.61 1.79
C SER A 25 -11.44 2.72 2.08
N PHE A 26 -10.39 2.90 1.29
CA PHE A 26 -9.15 2.14 1.45
C PHE A 26 -8.03 3.01 1.96
N ARG A 27 -7.10 2.40 2.67
CA ARG A 27 -5.88 3.05 3.13
C ARG A 27 -4.70 2.18 2.77
N THR A 28 -3.67 2.78 2.16
CA THR A 28 -2.42 2.10 1.84
C THR A 28 -1.33 2.61 2.77
N VAL A 29 -0.61 1.70 3.40
CA VAL A 29 0.49 2.00 4.32
C VAL A 29 1.77 1.44 3.72
N PHE A 30 2.72 2.33 3.39
CA PHE A 30 4.02 1.95 2.85
C PHE A 30 5.02 1.82 3.97
N GLU A 31 5.71 0.69 4.03
CA GLU A 31 6.65 0.37 5.11
C GLU A 31 8.01 -0.01 4.55
N ASP A 32 9.06 0.33 5.31
CA ASP A 32 10.41 -0.14 5.07
C ASP A 32 10.58 -1.45 5.83
N THR A 33 10.77 -2.56 5.10
CA THR A 33 10.88 -3.88 5.72
C THR A 33 12.20 -4.05 6.47
N ASP A 34 13.25 -3.31 6.10
CA ASP A 34 14.54 -3.40 6.76
C ASP A 34 14.59 -2.61 8.06
N ALA A 35 14.03 -1.39 8.04
CA ALA A 35 14.02 -0.51 9.19
C ALA A 35 12.76 -0.67 10.06
N ASP A 36 11.78 -1.44 9.58
CA ASP A 36 10.51 -1.70 10.28
C ASP A 36 9.78 -0.40 10.62
N GLY A 37 9.80 0.56 9.70
CA GLY A 37 9.16 1.85 9.88
C GLY A 37 8.17 2.18 8.78
N ILE A 38 7.17 3.00 9.14
CA ILE A 38 6.18 3.49 8.17
C ILE A 38 6.79 4.64 7.38
N ILE A 39 6.76 4.52 6.04
CA ILE A 39 7.28 5.55 5.14
C ILE A 39 6.19 6.55 4.77
N ASP A 40 5.01 6.06 4.39
CA ASP A 40 3.93 6.92 3.91
C ASP A 40 2.58 6.23 4.10
N VAL A 41 1.53 7.03 4.24
CA VAL A 41 0.15 6.56 4.35
C VAL A 41 -0.71 7.34 3.39
N ARG A 42 -1.48 6.64 2.55
CA ARG A 42 -2.38 7.25 1.57
C ARG A 42 -3.81 6.77 1.79
N SER A 43 -4.76 7.68 1.62
CA SER A 43 -6.18 7.37 1.70
C SER A 43 -6.79 7.38 0.31
N HIS A 44 -7.74 6.46 0.07
CA HIS A 44 -8.42 6.31 -1.21
C HIS A 44 -9.93 6.32 -0.99
N ALA A 45 -10.65 6.96 -1.90
CA ALA A 45 -12.10 7.09 -1.80
C ALA A 45 -12.79 5.72 -1.88
N ALA A 46 -13.92 5.58 -1.19
CA ALA A 46 -14.71 4.35 -1.21
C ALA A 46 -15.23 4.01 -2.61
N SER A 47 -15.35 5.00 -3.48
CA SER A 47 -15.81 4.81 -4.86
C SER A 47 -14.77 4.13 -5.74
N LYS A 48 -13.50 4.06 -5.32
CA LYS A 48 -12.47 3.38 -6.10
C LYS A 48 -12.50 1.89 -5.80
N PRO A 49 -12.51 1.03 -6.85
CA PRO A 49 -12.48 -0.41 -6.63
C PRO A 49 -11.11 -0.86 -6.11
N LEU A 50 -11.10 -1.97 -5.36
CA LEU A 50 -9.87 -2.53 -4.81
C LEU A 50 -8.82 -2.79 -5.89
N ALA A 51 -9.24 -3.27 -7.07
CA ALA A 51 -8.31 -3.54 -8.18
C ALA A 51 -7.52 -2.31 -8.61
N GLU A 52 -8.16 -1.12 -8.61
CA GLU A 52 -7.48 0.13 -8.92
C GLU A 52 -6.48 0.51 -7.84
N VAL A 53 -6.86 0.34 -6.58
CA VAL A 53 -5.97 0.64 -5.46
C VAL A 53 -4.75 -0.27 -5.49
N GLU A 54 -4.94 -1.56 -5.75
CA GLU A 54 -3.86 -2.53 -5.87
C GLU A 54 -2.92 -2.20 -7.04
N ALA A 55 -3.47 -1.84 -8.19
CA ALA A 55 -2.68 -1.49 -9.37
C ALA A 55 -1.85 -0.23 -9.10
N TRP A 56 -2.45 0.76 -8.46
CA TRP A 56 -1.76 1.99 -8.09
C TRP A 56 -0.63 1.69 -7.10
N ALA A 57 -0.91 0.90 -6.06
CA ALA A 57 0.08 0.55 -5.04
C ALA A 57 1.26 -0.22 -5.65
N THR A 58 0.99 -1.15 -6.56
CA THR A 58 2.04 -1.91 -7.26
C THR A 58 2.93 -0.97 -8.06
N ARG A 59 2.33 -0.01 -8.75
CA ARG A 59 3.09 0.96 -9.57
C ARG A 59 3.96 1.85 -8.70
N VAL A 60 3.42 2.37 -7.61
CA VAL A 60 4.16 3.24 -6.69
C VAL A 60 5.31 2.45 -6.04
N LEU A 61 5.05 1.23 -5.65
CA LEU A 61 6.07 0.36 -5.05
C LEU A 61 7.25 0.15 -6.00
N ALA A 62 6.96 -0.09 -7.28
CA ALA A 62 7.99 -0.27 -8.30
C ALA A 62 8.77 1.04 -8.55
N LEU A 63 8.09 2.18 -8.60
CA LEU A 63 8.73 3.47 -8.83
C LEU A 63 9.63 3.88 -7.67
N GLU A 64 9.17 3.67 -6.44
CA GLU A 64 9.97 3.98 -5.25
C GLU A 64 11.20 3.08 -5.18
N GLY A 65 11.08 1.85 -5.64
CA GLY A 65 12.17 0.89 -5.62
C GLY A 65 13.22 1.07 -6.70
N THR A 66 12.94 1.87 -7.73
CA THR A 66 13.88 2.02 -8.86
C THR A 66 14.85 3.19 -8.70
N GLU A 67 14.78 3.89 -7.63
CA GLU A 67 15.77 4.94 -7.35
C GLU A 67 17.17 4.36 -7.04
#